data_ddf692f9f483f6e43416e680f4676980
#
_entry.id   ddf692f9f483f6e43416e680f4676980
#
_cell.length_a   1.000
_cell.length_b   1.000
_cell.length_c   1.000
_cell.angle_alpha   90.00
_cell.angle_beta   90.00
_cell.angle_gamma   90.00
#
_symmetry.space_group_name_H-M   'P 1'
#
loop_
_entity.id
_entity.type
_entity.pdbx_description
1 polymer ?
#
loop_
_entity_poly.entity_id
_entity_poly.type
_entity_poly.pdbx_seq_one_letter_code
_entity_poly.pdbx_strand_id
1 'polypeptide(L)'
;MQPAKAIAAAPVAMPVPASAPAAAGLPGAVWAELAFFLLFAGFFFYQTLLGLGLIRAYLGGYFAVVSLLLLPPLLLSYVRRLQLRRYQLHRVDAAFLAFLAYFAVVIACNAPSANPAISSHHVLGVLYLFNLFVIFKTLDFQRRRFRLTLLASLAAMSAIVFAFSIDGAFYLAALGAARDPDSVATYQGFSRSYLVPLAVALACTPQRWLRWALYGLGLPTLYINTARSEFGALLFLIPLIEFHAARHKLAMLAVLLALFALLKLNLDAIVAAIPGNRTLELLNLSQSSSASMRHQLTLQALHTIALHPILGDYASYPGGLYAHNILSAWVDLGLFGFAALLVLLLYPMVQMALHAYVLGRRDSRGAAFLLAWSLLGMTALLLCMSHFFSDMLIGAALGAYARYRSGDGHA
;
A
#
# COMPACT_ATOMS: atom_id res chain seq x y z
N MET A 1 -62.19 -34.37 34.61
CA MET A 1 -60.95 -34.81 33.93
C MET A 1 -60.22 -33.58 33.39
N GLN A 2 -59.17 -33.11 34.10
CA GLN A 2 -58.32 -32.04 33.62
C GLN A 2 -57.12 -32.64 32.88
N PRO A 3 -56.69 -32.15 31.73
CA PRO A 3 -55.54 -32.66 31.07
C PRO A 3 -54.24 -32.17 31.75
N ALA A 4 -53.31 -33.09 31.96
CA ALA A 4 -51.99 -32.85 32.55
C ALA A 4 -51.13 -31.86 31.64
N LYS A 5 -50.66 -30.80 32.27
CA LYS A 5 -49.65 -29.88 31.63
C LYS A 5 -48.32 -30.63 31.51
N ALA A 6 -47.86 -30.84 30.27
CA ALA A 6 -46.52 -31.31 30.01
C ALA A 6 -45.52 -30.21 30.38
N ILE A 7 -44.64 -30.48 31.31
CA ILE A 7 -43.52 -29.63 31.68
C ILE A 7 -42.46 -29.77 30.58
N ALA A 8 -42.29 -28.74 29.75
CA ALA A 8 -41.23 -28.67 28.78
C ALA A 8 -39.87 -28.52 29.50
N ALA A 9 -39.00 -29.50 29.34
CA ALA A 9 -37.63 -29.44 29.87
C ALA A 9 -36.88 -28.29 29.23
N ALA A 10 -36.28 -27.42 30.08
CA ALA A 10 -35.44 -26.32 29.63
C ALA A 10 -34.21 -26.88 28.87
N PRO A 11 -33.78 -26.26 27.76
CA PRO A 11 -32.60 -26.69 27.05
C PRO A 11 -31.36 -26.53 27.94
N VAL A 12 -30.62 -27.61 28.13
CA VAL A 12 -29.32 -27.61 28.82
C VAL A 12 -28.37 -26.73 28.01
N ALA A 13 -27.97 -25.61 28.59
CA ALA A 13 -26.97 -24.74 28.01
C ALA A 13 -25.64 -25.51 27.91
N MET A 14 -25.22 -25.83 26.70
CA MET A 14 -23.89 -26.39 26.47
C MET A 14 -22.84 -25.37 26.94
N PRO A 15 -21.79 -25.82 27.67
CA PRO A 15 -20.74 -24.92 28.10
C PRO A 15 -20.07 -24.32 26.84
N VAL A 16 -20.07 -22.98 26.79
CA VAL A 16 -19.30 -22.23 25.79
C VAL A 16 -17.83 -22.66 25.93
N PRO A 17 -17.17 -23.19 24.89
CA PRO A 17 -15.78 -23.57 25.00
C PRO A 17 -14.98 -22.34 25.42
N ALA A 18 -14.23 -22.48 26.52
CA ALA A 18 -13.37 -21.44 27.06
C ALA A 18 -12.50 -20.89 25.92
N SER A 19 -12.57 -19.58 25.71
CA SER A 19 -11.75 -18.89 24.72
C SER A 19 -10.30 -19.34 24.90
N ALA A 20 -9.72 -19.90 23.82
CA ALA A 20 -8.34 -20.33 23.82
C ALA A 20 -7.47 -19.16 24.32
N PRO A 21 -6.48 -19.38 25.21
CA PRO A 21 -5.65 -18.33 25.78
C PRO A 21 -5.04 -17.52 24.63
N ALA A 22 -5.17 -16.18 24.70
CA ALA A 22 -4.61 -15.25 23.74
C ALA A 22 -3.15 -15.65 23.48
N ALA A 23 -2.86 -16.10 22.27
CA ALA A 23 -1.57 -16.68 21.91
C ALA A 23 -0.47 -15.68 22.24
N ALA A 24 0.30 -15.98 23.29
CA ALA A 24 1.51 -15.24 23.65
C ALA A 24 2.32 -15.02 22.37
N GLY A 25 2.69 -13.76 22.12
CA GLY A 25 3.20 -13.31 20.81
C GLY A 25 4.29 -14.22 20.26
N LEU A 26 3.95 -14.93 19.20
CA LEU A 26 4.90 -15.83 18.53
C LEU A 26 6.05 -15.02 17.97
N PRO A 27 7.29 -15.54 18.02
CA PRO A 27 8.48 -14.85 17.53
C PRO A 27 8.29 -14.20 16.16
N GLY A 28 7.53 -14.86 15.26
CA GLY A 28 7.28 -14.35 13.92
C GLY A 28 6.39 -13.10 13.81
N ALA A 29 5.52 -12.82 14.79
CA ALA A 29 4.74 -11.58 14.81
C ALA A 29 5.63 -10.39 15.22
N VAL A 30 6.62 -10.61 16.07
CA VAL A 30 7.59 -9.59 16.46
C VAL A 30 8.46 -9.19 15.28
N TRP A 31 8.91 -10.14 14.47
CA TRP A 31 9.71 -9.84 13.28
C TRP A 31 8.92 -9.05 12.23
N ALA A 32 7.64 -9.37 12.01
CA ALA A 32 6.80 -8.61 11.10
C ALA A 32 6.51 -7.19 11.62
N GLU A 33 6.29 -7.02 12.94
CA GLU A 33 6.12 -5.71 13.58
C GLU A 33 7.39 -4.86 13.44
N LEU A 34 8.56 -5.44 13.77
CA LEU A 34 9.87 -4.79 13.60
C LEU A 34 10.10 -4.40 12.13
N ALA A 35 9.85 -5.34 11.19
CA ALA A 35 10.02 -5.11 9.78
C ALA A 35 9.12 -3.97 9.27
N PHE A 36 7.87 -3.92 9.69
CA PHE A 36 6.95 -2.83 9.33
C PHE A 36 7.51 -1.46 9.77
N PHE A 37 7.92 -1.34 11.04
CA PHE A 37 8.44 -0.06 11.52
C PHE A 37 9.79 0.30 10.91
N LEU A 38 10.69 -0.66 10.69
CA LEU A 38 11.96 -0.40 10.01
C LEU A 38 11.75 0.07 8.57
N LEU A 39 10.88 -0.59 7.80
CA LEU A 39 10.69 -0.27 6.38
C LEU A 39 9.90 1.02 6.15
N PHE A 40 9.06 1.46 7.09
CA PHE A 40 8.30 2.70 6.93
C PHE A 40 8.84 3.82 7.82
N ALA A 41 8.56 3.81 9.10
CA ALA A 41 9.02 4.87 10.00
C ALA A 41 10.55 4.97 10.08
N GLY A 42 11.25 3.84 10.14
CA GLY A 42 12.71 3.78 10.14
C GLY A 42 13.32 4.37 8.88
N PHE A 43 12.75 4.07 7.71
CA PHE A 43 13.19 4.66 6.46
C PHE A 43 12.95 6.18 6.43
N PHE A 44 11.79 6.64 6.90
CA PHE A 44 11.49 8.06 7.00
C PHE A 44 12.52 8.79 7.88
N PHE A 45 12.81 8.27 9.07
CA PHE A 45 13.79 8.87 10.00
C PHE A 45 15.22 8.80 9.45
N TYR A 46 15.60 7.69 8.81
CA TYR A 46 16.89 7.58 8.14
C TYR A 46 17.05 8.66 7.06
N GLN A 47 16.06 8.84 6.19
CA GLN A 47 16.06 9.86 5.16
C GLN A 47 16.09 11.28 5.76
N THR A 48 15.43 11.49 6.89
CA THR A 48 15.49 12.77 7.61
C THR A 48 16.92 13.05 8.12
N LEU A 49 17.57 12.09 8.76
CA LEU A 49 18.94 12.23 9.24
C LEU A 49 19.94 12.47 8.07
N LEU A 50 19.74 11.78 6.97
CA LEU A 50 20.51 11.97 5.72
C LEU A 50 20.29 13.38 5.17
N GLY A 51 19.05 13.85 5.13
CA GLY A 51 18.68 15.16 4.63
C GLY A 51 19.14 16.32 5.51
N LEU A 52 19.36 16.06 6.79
CA LEU A 52 20.00 17.01 7.73
C LEU A 52 21.54 16.97 7.67
N GLY A 53 22.12 16.06 6.87
CA GLY A 53 23.56 15.90 6.79
C GLY A 53 24.21 15.26 8.02
N LEU A 54 23.39 14.69 8.94
CA LEU A 54 23.88 14.05 10.17
C LEU A 54 24.48 12.68 9.93
N ILE A 55 24.08 12.00 8.85
CA ILE A 55 24.64 10.72 8.43
C ILE A 55 24.94 10.75 6.93
N ARG A 56 25.78 9.81 6.48
CA ARG A 56 26.07 9.58 5.06
C ARG A 56 25.26 8.41 4.53
N ALA A 57 25.01 8.40 3.22
CA ALA A 57 24.40 7.24 2.57
C ALA A 57 25.34 6.03 2.62
N TYR A 58 24.84 4.89 3.13
CA TYR A 58 25.59 3.65 3.20
C TYR A 58 25.00 2.61 2.24
N LEU A 59 25.85 1.83 1.60
CA LEU A 59 25.52 0.61 0.84
C LEU A 59 24.38 0.81 -0.20
N GLY A 60 24.37 1.91 -0.92
CA GLY A 60 23.39 2.14 -1.99
C GLY A 60 21.96 2.37 -1.55
N GLY A 61 21.72 2.54 -0.25
CA GLY A 61 20.42 2.92 0.29
C GLY A 61 19.90 2.00 1.40
N TYR A 62 19.19 2.61 2.33
CA TYR A 62 18.64 1.95 3.52
C TYR A 62 17.67 0.81 3.19
N PHE A 63 16.72 1.04 2.28
CA PHE A 63 15.58 0.16 2.07
C PHE A 63 16.00 -1.22 1.54
N ALA A 64 16.96 -1.27 0.60
CA ALA A 64 17.49 -2.50 0.05
C ALA A 64 18.20 -3.35 1.11
N VAL A 65 19.12 -2.72 1.87
CA VAL A 65 19.89 -3.40 2.92
C VAL A 65 18.99 -3.94 4.02
N VAL A 66 18.08 -3.12 4.52
CA VAL A 66 17.12 -3.54 5.56
C VAL A 66 16.22 -4.67 5.04
N SER A 67 15.74 -4.59 3.81
CA SER A 67 14.91 -5.64 3.21
C SER A 67 15.65 -6.96 3.07
N LEU A 68 16.94 -6.94 2.70
CA LEU A 68 17.79 -8.15 2.65
C LEU A 68 17.99 -8.75 4.03
N LEU A 69 18.28 -7.94 5.05
CA LEU A 69 18.46 -8.41 6.42
C LEU A 69 17.16 -8.97 7.03
N LEU A 70 16.02 -8.45 6.63
CA LEU A 70 14.71 -8.92 7.08
C LEU A 70 14.22 -10.17 6.35
N LEU A 71 14.74 -10.51 5.18
CA LEU A 71 14.30 -11.67 4.40
C LEU A 71 14.41 -12.99 5.17
N PRO A 72 15.56 -13.36 5.78
CA PRO A 72 15.69 -14.66 6.47
C PRO A 72 14.69 -14.82 7.64
N PRO A 73 14.56 -13.88 8.59
CA PRO A 73 13.60 -14.03 9.68
C PRO A 73 12.13 -14.01 9.21
N LEU A 74 11.79 -13.23 8.18
CA LEU A 74 10.45 -13.22 7.60
C LEU A 74 10.13 -14.54 6.90
N LEU A 75 11.03 -15.04 6.07
CA LEU A 75 10.89 -16.32 5.37
C LEU A 75 10.75 -17.48 6.38
N LEU A 76 11.65 -17.53 7.37
CA LEU A 76 11.59 -18.56 8.42
C LEU A 76 10.26 -18.50 9.20
N SER A 77 9.81 -17.29 9.53
CA SER A 77 8.51 -17.08 10.20
C SER A 77 7.35 -17.57 9.34
N TYR A 78 7.38 -17.27 8.04
CA TYR A 78 6.34 -17.67 7.09
C TYR A 78 6.28 -19.20 6.93
N VAL A 79 7.43 -19.83 6.69
CA VAL A 79 7.54 -21.30 6.54
C VAL A 79 7.09 -22.03 7.81
N ARG A 80 7.54 -21.57 8.99
CA ARG A 80 7.11 -22.17 10.28
C ARG A 80 5.59 -22.10 10.47
N ARG A 81 4.96 -21.00 10.09
CA ARG A 81 3.49 -20.85 10.21
C ARG A 81 2.75 -21.74 9.22
N LEU A 82 3.29 -21.99 8.03
CA LEU A 82 2.76 -22.98 7.09
C LEU A 82 2.87 -24.39 7.66
N GLN A 83 4.05 -24.76 8.19
CA GLN A 83 4.29 -26.09 8.81
C GLN A 83 3.37 -26.34 10.01
N LEU A 84 3.14 -25.32 10.84
CA LEU A 84 2.25 -25.39 12.00
C LEU A 84 0.78 -25.33 11.62
N ARG A 85 0.43 -25.36 10.33
CA ARG A 85 -0.95 -25.23 9.79
C ARG A 85 -1.70 -23.99 10.30
N ARG A 86 -0.96 -22.97 10.77
CA ARG A 86 -1.54 -21.68 11.21
C ARG A 86 -1.84 -20.75 10.04
N TYR A 87 -1.28 -21.05 8.86
CA TYR A 87 -1.66 -20.45 7.59
C TYR A 87 -2.19 -21.55 6.68
N GLN A 88 -3.27 -21.21 5.99
CA GLN A 88 -3.70 -21.95 4.82
C GLN A 88 -3.16 -21.23 3.58
N LEU A 89 -2.55 -21.96 2.68
CA LEU A 89 -2.20 -21.46 1.37
C LEU A 89 -3.49 -21.36 0.54
N HIS A 90 -3.98 -20.15 0.39
CA HIS A 90 -5.08 -19.87 -0.51
C HIS A 90 -4.60 -19.77 -1.97
N ARG A 91 -5.54 -19.88 -2.91
CA ARG A 91 -5.23 -19.80 -4.35
C ARG A 91 -4.45 -18.50 -4.71
N VAL A 92 -4.79 -17.38 -4.08
CA VAL A 92 -4.11 -16.10 -4.31
C VAL A 92 -2.67 -16.11 -3.80
N ASP A 93 -2.40 -16.77 -2.68
CA ASP A 93 -1.02 -16.90 -2.18
C ASP A 93 -0.16 -17.71 -3.16
N ALA A 94 -0.70 -18.85 -3.63
CA ALA A 94 -0.01 -19.70 -4.58
C ALA A 94 0.20 -18.96 -5.92
N ALA A 95 -0.81 -18.25 -6.41
CA ALA A 95 -0.72 -17.45 -7.63
C ALA A 95 0.30 -16.30 -7.50
N PHE A 96 0.34 -15.64 -6.34
CA PHE A 96 1.33 -14.58 -6.08
C PHE A 96 2.76 -15.14 -6.03
N LEU A 97 2.98 -16.26 -5.34
CA LEU A 97 4.30 -16.92 -5.32
C LEU A 97 4.71 -17.41 -6.71
N ALA A 98 3.77 -17.95 -7.50
CA ALA A 98 4.01 -18.31 -8.89
C ALA A 98 4.35 -17.10 -9.76
N PHE A 99 3.68 -15.96 -9.55
CA PHE A 99 4.02 -14.70 -10.21
C PHE A 99 5.43 -14.22 -9.87
N LEU A 100 5.83 -14.27 -8.59
CA LEU A 100 7.20 -13.93 -8.18
C LEU A 100 8.25 -14.87 -8.78
N ALA A 101 7.95 -16.17 -8.84
CA ALA A 101 8.82 -17.15 -9.49
C ALA A 101 8.96 -16.89 -11.00
N TYR A 102 7.83 -16.60 -11.68
CA TYR A 102 7.83 -16.21 -13.09
C TYR A 102 8.67 -14.94 -13.32
N PHE A 103 8.48 -13.92 -12.50
CA PHE A 103 9.24 -12.68 -12.57
C PHE A 103 10.75 -12.94 -12.37
N ALA A 104 11.13 -13.76 -11.39
CA ALA A 104 12.52 -14.14 -11.17
C ALA A 104 13.12 -14.91 -12.37
N VAL A 105 12.34 -15.79 -13.03
CA VAL A 105 12.75 -16.47 -14.26
C VAL A 105 12.98 -15.48 -15.39
N VAL A 106 12.05 -14.53 -15.60
CA VAL A 106 12.21 -13.48 -16.64
C VAL A 106 13.49 -12.67 -16.40
N ILE A 107 13.76 -12.26 -15.15
CA ILE A 107 15.02 -11.58 -14.78
C ILE A 107 16.22 -12.46 -15.13
N ALA A 108 16.24 -13.72 -14.72
CA ALA A 108 17.37 -14.62 -14.91
C ALA A 108 17.66 -14.89 -16.40
N CYS A 109 16.60 -15.05 -17.22
CA CYS A 109 16.75 -15.28 -18.66
C CYS A 109 17.30 -14.05 -19.41
N ASN A 110 16.99 -12.83 -18.93
CA ASN A 110 17.37 -11.60 -19.61
C ASN A 110 18.57 -10.88 -18.97
N ALA A 111 19.01 -11.27 -17.76
CA ALA A 111 20.12 -10.65 -17.05
C ALA A 111 21.42 -10.51 -17.85
N PRO A 112 21.81 -11.48 -18.73
CA PRO A 112 23.04 -11.36 -19.51
C PRO A 112 23.03 -10.25 -20.55
N SER A 113 21.85 -9.88 -21.08
CA SER A 113 21.68 -8.86 -22.13
C SER A 113 21.15 -7.53 -21.63
N ALA A 114 20.52 -7.50 -20.45
CA ALA A 114 19.89 -6.32 -19.89
C ALA A 114 20.86 -5.42 -19.14
N ASN A 115 20.47 -4.15 -18.97
CA ASN A 115 21.21 -3.22 -18.13
C ASN A 115 21.25 -3.73 -16.66
N PRO A 116 22.46 -3.95 -16.07
CA PRO A 116 22.60 -4.49 -14.71
C PRO A 116 21.88 -3.66 -13.64
N ALA A 117 21.79 -2.34 -13.81
CA ALA A 117 21.07 -1.47 -12.87
C ALA A 117 19.57 -1.75 -12.87
N ILE A 118 18.95 -1.99 -14.04
CA ILE A 118 17.52 -2.33 -14.14
C ILE A 118 17.28 -3.74 -13.59
N SER A 119 18.12 -4.72 -13.95
CA SER A 119 18.01 -6.09 -13.45
C SER A 119 18.15 -6.14 -11.92
N SER A 120 19.10 -5.41 -11.33
CA SER A 120 19.24 -5.33 -9.87
C SER A 120 18.03 -4.66 -9.20
N HIS A 121 17.46 -3.63 -9.83
CA HIS A 121 16.23 -3.00 -9.35
C HIS A 121 15.04 -3.96 -9.36
N HIS A 122 14.90 -4.77 -10.39
CA HIS A 122 13.85 -5.79 -10.48
C HIS A 122 14.05 -6.94 -9.46
N VAL A 123 15.29 -7.38 -9.21
CA VAL A 123 15.59 -8.34 -8.14
C VAL A 123 15.19 -7.79 -6.78
N LEU A 124 15.51 -6.52 -6.50
CA LEU A 124 15.03 -5.84 -5.29
C LEU A 124 13.52 -5.72 -5.26
N GLY A 125 12.87 -5.48 -6.40
CA GLY A 125 11.41 -5.47 -6.53
C GLY A 125 10.77 -6.79 -6.08
N VAL A 126 11.29 -7.93 -6.55
CA VAL A 126 10.83 -9.26 -6.09
C VAL A 126 10.97 -9.42 -4.58
N LEU A 127 12.11 -8.99 -4.02
CA LEU A 127 12.38 -9.02 -2.58
C LEU A 127 11.37 -8.16 -1.81
N TYR A 128 11.10 -6.94 -2.26
CA TYR A 128 10.17 -6.02 -1.61
C TYR A 128 8.73 -6.53 -1.66
N LEU A 129 8.31 -7.03 -2.81
CA LEU A 129 7.00 -7.66 -2.99
C LEU A 129 6.79 -8.81 -2.00
N PHE A 130 7.77 -9.71 -1.89
CA PHE A 130 7.71 -10.85 -0.97
C PHE A 130 7.70 -10.40 0.50
N ASN A 131 8.62 -9.51 0.90
CA ASN A 131 8.72 -9.04 2.27
C ASN A 131 7.43 -8.37 2.71
N LEU A 132 6.87 -7.46 1.90
CA LEU A 132 5.62 -6.76 2.23
C LEU A 132 4.43 -7.72 2.28
N PHE A 133 4.37 -8.70 1.37
CA PHE A 133 3.35 -9.75 1.42
C PHE A 133 3.39 -10.50 2.75
N VAL A 134 4.57 -10.95 3.20
CA VAL A 134 4.72 -11.68 4.46
C VAL A 134 4.39 -10.80 5.66
N ILE A 135 4.87 -9.54 5.67
CA ILE A 135 4.59 -8.59 6.74
C ILE A 135 3.07 -8.40 6.89
N PHE A 136 2.38 -8.02 5.82
CA PHE A 136 0.95 -7.71 5.87
C PHE A 136 0.06 -8.94 6.12
N LYS A 137 0.51 -10.12 5.72
CA LYS A 137 -0.17 -11.38 6.05
C LYS A 137 0.02 -11.78 7.50
N THR A 138 1.18 -11.43 8.11
CA THR A 138 1.58 -11.94 9.42
C THR A 138 1.23 -10.99 10.56
N LEU A 139 1.32 -9.69 10.35
CA LEU A 139 1.26 -8.65 11.36
C LEU A 139 -0.14 -8.51 11.96
N ASP A 140 -0.22 -8.45 13.29
CA ASP A 140 -1.47 -8.15 14.00
C ASP A 140 -1.67 -6.64 14.17
N PHE A 141 -2.41 -6.06 13.22
CA PHE A 141 -2.71 -4.63 13.19
C PHE A 141 -3.67 -4.17 14.30
N GLN A 142 -4.35 -5.09 14.99
CA GLN A 142 -5.28 -4.77 16.08
C GLN A 142 -4.60 -4.68 17.43
N ARG A 143 -3.37 -5.13 17.57
CA ARG A 143 -2.62 -5.12 18.82
C ARG A 143 -2.45 -3.68 19.32
N ARG A 144 -2.86 -3.42 20.57
CA ARG A 144 -2.83 -2.07 21.17
C ARG A 144 -1.44 -1.42 21.11
N ARG A 145 -0.38 -2.20 21.43
CA ARG A 145 1.01 -1.70 21.37
C ARG A 145 1.38 -1.25 19.96
N PHE A 146 1.10 -2.09 18.95
CA PHE A 146 1.34 -1.75 17.56
C PHE A 146 0.65 -0.44 17.16
N ARG A 147 -0.65 -0.31 17.47
CA ARG A 147 -1.43 0.90 17.13
C ARG A 147 -0.89 2.16 17.81
N LEU A 148 -0.49 2.08 19.09
CA LEU A 148 0.09 3.22 19.79
C LEU A 148 1.43 3.64 19.18
N THR A 149 2.31 2.69 18.86
CA THR A 149 3.59 2.97 18.17
C THR A 149 3.35 3.55 16.78
N LEU A 150 2.35 3.04 16.06
CA LEU A 150 1.95 3.55 14.75
C LEU A 150 1.50 5.01 14.80
N LEU A 151 0.60 5.34 15.73
CA LEU A 151 0.12 6.71 15.92
C LEU A 151 1.24 7.65 16.36
N ALA A 152 2.11 7.22 17.27
CA ALA A 152 3.29 7.99 17.69
C ALA A 152 4.25 8.23 16.51
N SER A 153 4.49 7.21 15.66
CA SER A 153 5.31 7.35 14.46
C SER A 153 4.71 8.35 13.47
N LEU A 154 3.39 8.28 13.23
CA LEU A 154 2.70 9.23 12.35
C LEU A 154 2.78 10.66 12.87
N ALA A 155 2.58 10.86 14.19
CA ALA A 155 2.71 12.18 14.81
C ALA A 155 4.14 12.73 14.69
N ALA A 156 5.15 11.90 14.95
CA ALA A 156 6.56 12.28 14.81
C ALA A 156 6.93 12.63 13.36
N MET A 157 6.52 11.81 12.38
CA MET A 157 6.75 12.07 10.97
C MET A 157 6.08 13.37 10.51
N SER A 158 4.83 13.64 10.96
CA SER A 158 4.14 14.89 10.66
C SER A 158 4.84 16.09 11.29
N ALA A 159 5.26 15.97 12.54
CA ALA A 159 6.00 17.04 13.22
C ALA A 159 7.30 17.41 12.50
N ILE A 160 8.02 16.41 11.97
CA ILE A 160 9.23 16.62 11.15
C ILE A 160 8.87 17.35 9.86
N VAL A 161 7.84 16.92 9.14
CA VAL A 161 7.41 17.57 7.89
C VAL A 161 7.04 19.03 8.14
N PHE A 162 6.32 19.34 9.21
CA PHE A 162 5.95 20.71 9.54
C PHE A 162 7.14 21.55 10.01
N ALA A 163 8.03 20.97 10.85
CA ALA A 163 9.22 21.67 11.36
C ALA A 163 10.22 22.06 10.28
N PHE A 164 10.33 21.25 9.22
CA PHE A 164 11.24 21.48 8.09
C PHE A 164 10.49 21.89 6.82
N SER A 165 9.34 22.53 6.96
CA SER A 165 8.59 23.12 5.85
C SER A 165 9.11 24.55 5.58
N ILE A 166 9.46 24.81 4.32
CA ILE A 166 9.86 26.13 3.82
C ILE A 166 8.94 26.47 2.64
N ASP A 167 8.29 27.62 2.69
CA ASP A 167 7.36 28.09 1.64
C ASP A 167 6.28 27.05 1.26
N GLY A 168 5.76 26.33 2.27
CA GLY A 168 4.73 25.32 2.09
C GLY A 168 5.19 23.99 1.47
N ALA A 169 6.50 23.78 1.34
CA ALA A 169 7.08 22.52 0.90
C ALA A 169 8.05 21.93 1.93
N PHE A 170 8.03 20.63 2.10
CA PHE A 170 8.99 19.91 2.94
C PHE A 170 10.37 19.92 2.27
N TYR A 171 11.35 20.48 2.94
CA TYR A 171 12.67 20.67 2.40
C TYR A 171 13.77 20.31 3.42
N LEU A 172 14.69 19.46 3.01
CA LEU A 172 15.89 19.10 3.78
C LEU A 172 17.12 19.48 2.97
N ALA A 173 17.95 20.40 3.50
CA ALA A 173 19.01 21.05 2.77
C ALA A 173 20.01 20.10 2.07
N ALA A 174 20.39 19.00 2.72
CA ALA A 174 21.34 18.05 2.15
C ALA A 174 20.74 17.18 1.02
N LEU A 175 19.39 17.02 0.97
CA LEU A 175 18.69 16.34 -0.10
C LEU A 175 18.24 17.30 -1.20
N GLY A 176 17.86 18.54 -0.84
CA GLY A 176 17.39 19.55 -1.77
C GLY A 176 18.52 20.35 -2.43
N ALA A 177 19.70 20.35 -1.83
CA ALA A 177 20.91 20.89 -2.44
C ALA A 177 21.44 20.03 -3.60
N ALA A 178 20.77 18.94 -3.92
CA ALA A 178 21.09 18.17 -5.09
C ALA A 178 20.97 19.06 -6.32
N ARG A 179 22.10 19.32 -6.94
CA ARG A 179 22.24 20.10 -8.17
C ARG A 179 21.53 19.44 -9.36
N ASP A 180 21.01 18.24 -9.15
CA ASP A 180 20.29 17.42 -10.10
C ASP A 180 18.82 17.26 -9.65
N PRO A 181 17.84 17.80 -10.39
CA PRO A 181 16.42 17.63 -10.10
C PRO A 181 15.97 16.16 -10.00
N ASP A 182 16.66 15.24 -10.68
CA ASP A 182 16.35 13.82 -10.70
C ASP A 182 16.83 13.11 -9.41
N SER A 183 17.78 13.66 -8.67
CA SER A 183 18.21 13.15 -7.38
C SER A 183 17.23 13.48 -6.24
N VAL A 184 16.25 14.34 -6.45
CA VAL A 184 15.20 14.74 -5.49
C VAL A 184 14.06 13.69 -5.39
N ALA A 185 14.23 12.48 -5.93
CA ALA A 185 13.24 11.40 -5.82
C ALA A 185 12.94 10.96 -4.38
N THR A 186 13.58 11.54 -3.39
CA THR A 186 13.38 11.22 -1.96
C THR A 186 12.03 11.68 -1.40
N TYR A 187 11.39 12.70 -1.96
CA TYR A 187 10.05 13.13 -1.53
C TYR A 187 9.01 12.01 -1.67
N GLN A 188 9.09 11.16 -2.69
CA GLN A 188 8.21 10.00 -2.84
C GLN A 188 8.46 8.96 -1.75
N GLY A 189 9.72 8.72 -1.37
CA GLY A 189 10.08 7.83 -0.28
C GLY A 189 9.49 8.29 1.06
N PHE A 190 9.59 9.57 1.39
CA PHE A 190 8.96 10.15 2.58
C PHE A 190 7.44 9.98 2.56
N SER A 191 6.77 10.35 1.47
CA SER A 191 5.32 10.26 1.33
C SER A 191 4.81 8.84 1.42
N ARG A 192 5.48 7.88 0.78
CA ARG A 192 5.10 6.47 0.83
C ARG A 192 5.28 5.89 2.23
N SER A 193 6.38 6.23 2.90
CA SER A 193 6.66 5.84 4.28
C SER A 193 5.65 6.39 5.28
N TYR A 194 4.97 7.46 4.94
CA TYR A 194 3.88 8.04 5.73
C TYR A 194 2.51 7.48 5.32
N LEU A 195 2.22 7.40 4.03
CA LEU A 195 0.90 6.99 3.50
C LEU A 195 0.51 5.56 3.91
N VAL A 196 1.45 4.60 3.85
CA VAL A 196 1.17 3.20 4.20
C VAL A 196 0.83 3.05 5.69
N PRO A 197 1.62 3.56 6.64
CA PRO A 197 1.23 3.63 8.05
C PRO A 197 -0.11 4.35 8.29
N LEU A 198 -0.36 5.44 7.60
CA LEU A 198 -1.63 6.16 7.70
C LEU A 198 -2.81 5.32 7.22
N ALA A 199 -2.69 4.62 6.09
CA ALA A 199 -3.73 3.72 5.58
C ALA A 199 -4.03 2.58 6.58
N VAL A 200 -3.00 2.02 7.21
CA VAL A 200 -3.15 1.03 8.29
C VAL A 200 -3.87 1.64 9.50
N ALA A 201 -3.46 2.83 9.94
CA ALA A 201 -4.09 3.52 11.07
C ALA A 201 -5.56 3.80 10.81
N LEU A 202 -5.90 4.31 9.62
CA LEU A 202 -7.28 4.59 9.20
C LEU A 202 -8.14 3.33 9.18
N ALA A 203 -7.65 2.25 8.58
CA ALA A 203 -8.37 0.97 8.50
C ALA A 203 -8.60 0.32 9.86
N CYS A 204 -7.64 0.49 10.80
CA CYS A 204 -7.70 -0.09 12.15
C CYS A 204 -8.40 0.81 13.17
N THR A 205 -8.89 1.97 12.78
CA THR A 205 -9.55 2.93 13.66
C THR A 205 -11.07 2.91 13.44
N PRO A 206 -11.86 2.28 14.33
CA PRO A 206 -13.32 2.24 14.17
C PRO A 206 -14.00 3.58 14.50
N GLN A 207 -13.39 4.38 15.38
CA GLN A 207 -13.93 5.67 15.82
C GLN A 207 -13.86 6.70 14.71
N ARG A 208 -15.01 7.21 14.28
CA ARG A 208 -15.12 8.18 13.19
C ARG A 208 -14.36 9.47 13.48
N TRP A 209 -14.48 10.03 14.67
CA TRP A 209 -13.80 11.27 15.04
C TRP A 209 -12.27 11.15 14.98
N LEU A 210 -11.71 9.97 15.35
CA LEU A 210 -10.28 9.73 15.30
C LEU A 210 -9.80 9.55 13.84
N ARG A 211 -10.61 8.94 12.96
CA ARG A 211 -10.29 8.94 11.53
C ARG A 211 -10.25 10.36 10.95
N TRP A 212 -11.23 11.21 11.32
CA TRP A 212 -11.19 12.61 10.90
C TRP A 212 -9.96 13.35 11.42
N ALA A 213 -9.51 13.09 12.65
CA ALA A 213 -8.26 13.64 13.17
C ALA A 213 -7.05 13.14 12.37
N LEU A 214 -7.02 11.85 11.97
CA LEU A 214 -5.98 11.29 11.11
C LEU A 214 -6.00 11.90 9.70
N TYR A 215 -7.17 12.18 9.13
CA TYR A 215 -7.26 12.93 7.86
C TYR A 215 -6.75 14.37 8.02
N GLY A 216 -7.14 15.04 9.10
CA GLY A 216 -6.67 16.40 9.42
C GLY A 216 -5.15 16.49 9.62
N LEU A 217 -4.52 15.42 10.10
CA LEU A 217 -3.06 15.32 10.19
C LEU A 217 -2.42 14.91 8.86
N GLY A 218 -3.00 13.92 8.18
CA GLY A 218 -2.41 13.29 7.00
C GLY A 218 -2.47 14.15 5.74
N LEU A 219 -3.59 14.86 5.52
CA LEU A 219 -3.75 15.72 4.35
C LEU A 219 -2.69 16.83 4.28
N PRO A 220 -2.49 17.68 5.32
CA PRO A 220 -1.47 18.71 5.25
C PRO A 220 -0.06 18.11 5.23
N THR A 221 0.19 17.00 5.92
CA THR A 221 1.52 16.34 5.89
C THR A 221 1.90 15.90 4.49
N LEU A 222 1.01 15.20 3.77
CA LEU A 222 1.29 14.75 2.40
C LEU A 222 1.25 15.88 1.38
N TYR A 223 0.43 16.92 1.62
CA TYR A 223 0.40 18.12 0.79
C TYR A 223 1.74 18.85 0.82
N ILE A 224 2.26 19.13 2.02
CA ILE A 224 3.55 19.80 2.25
C ILE A 224 4.73 18.95 1.73
N ASN A 225 4.60 17.62 1.79
CA ASN A 225 5.62 16.72 1.26
C ASN A 225 5.69 16.70 -0.29
N THR A 226 4.76 17.33 -0.98
CA THR A 226 4.73 17.57 -2.43
C THR A 226 4.70 16.35 -3.36
N ALA A 227 4.51 15.15 -2.82
CA ALA A 227 4.36 13.93 -3.62
C ALA A 227 2.92 13.76 -4.10
N ARG A 228 2.67 14.19 -5.33
CA ARG A 228 1.34 14.23 -5.94
C ARG A 228 0.58 12.90 -5.93
N SER A 229 1.26 11.81 -6.26
CA SER A 229 0.65 10.48 -6.33
C SER A 229 0.16 9.99 -4.98
N GLU A 230 0.96 10.15 -3.94
CA GLU A 230 0.62 9.71 -2.57
C GLU A 230 -0.45 10.63 -1.94
N PHE A 231 -0.42 11.92 -2.23
CA PHE A 231 -1.50 12.83 -1.85
C PHE A 231 -2.81 12.46 -2.55
N GLY A 232 -2.78 12.23 -3.86
CA GLY A 232 -3.94 11.76 -4.63
C GLY A 232 -4.48 10.42 -4.13
N ALA A 233 -3.59 9.51 -3.73
CA ALA A 233 -3.97 8.23 -3.13
C ALA A 233 -4.69 8.42 -1.78
N LEU A 234 -4.25 9.35 -0.93
CA LEU A 234 -4.98 9.68 0.31
C LEU A 234 -6.36 10.28 0.01
N LEU A 235 -6.44 11.21 -0.96
CA LEU A 235 -7.74 11.78 -1.38
C LEU A 235 -8.71 10.71 -1.88
N PHE A 236 -8.20 9.67 -2.54
CA PHE A 236 -8.99 8.51 -2.97
C PHE A 236 -9.38 7.60 -1.79
N LEU A 237 -8.48 7.41 -0.81
CA LEU A 237 -8.75 6.57 0.35
C LEU A 237 -9.87 7.10 1.24
N ILE A 238 -10.01 8.43 1.38
CA ILE A 238 -11.05 9.05 2.20
C ILE A 238 -12.45 8.61 1.76
N PRO A 239 -12.90 8.84 0.52
CA PRO A 239 -14.21 8.38 0.07
C PRO A 239 -14.35 6.86 0.11
N LEU A 240 -13.29 6.10 -0.21
CA LEU A 240 -13.31 4.65 -0.18
C LEU A 240 -13.61 4.10 1.22
N ILE A 241 -12.95 4.63 2.25
CA ILE A 241 -13.09 4.22 3.65
C ILE A 241 -14.43 4.70 4.21
N GLU A 242 -14.78 5.98 4.03
CA GLU A 242 -15.98 6.55 4.63
C GLU A 242 -17.26 6.04 3.95
N PHE A 243 -17.25 5.81 2.64
CA PHE A 243 -18.35 5.12 1.96
C PHE A 243 -18.53 3.71 2.49
N HIS A 244 -17.43 2.94 2.66
CA HIS A 244 -17.51 1.60 3.22
C HIS A 244 -18.03 1.60 4.66
N ALA A 245 -17.54 2.49 5.51
CA ALA A 245 -17.92 2.61 6.91
C ALA A 245 -19.33 3.21 7.13
N ALA A 246 -19.90 3.86 6.13
CA ALA A 246 -21.20 4.55 6.25
C ALA A 246 -22.35 3.54 6.42
N ARG A 247 -23.29 3.86 7.34
CA ARG A 247 -24.53 3.10 7.50
C ARG A 247 -25.48 3.33 6.31
N HIS A 248 -25.58 4.58 5.86
CA HIS A 248 -26.43 5.00 4.74
C HIS A 248 -25.57 5.36 3.53
N LYS A 249 -25.34 4.37 2.64
CA LYS A 249 -24.44 4.49 1.49
C LYS A 249 -24.83 5.61 0.53
N LEU A 250 -26.12 5.73 0.20
CA LEU A 250 -26.61 6.78 -0.71
C LEU A 250 -26.41 8.18 -0.13
N ALA A 251 -26.69 8.37 1.16
CA ALA A 251 -26.45 9.67 1.80
C ALA A 251 -24.95 10.02 1.81
N MET A 252 -24.09 9.04 2.09
CA MET A 252 -22.64 9.26 2.04
C MET A 252 -22.17 9.58 0.63
N LEU A 253 -22.68 8.87 -0.39
CA LEU A 253 -22.38 9.18 -1.79
C LEU A 253 -22.79 10.61 -2.15
N ALA A 254 -23.99 11.04 -1.75
CA ALA A 254 -24.45 12.42 -1.97
C ALA A 254 -23.52 13.46 -1.30
N VAL A 255 -23.09 13.20 -0.06
CA VAL A 255 -22.12 14.07 0.64
C VAL A 255 -20.77 14.12 -0.09
N LEU A 256 -20.25 12.99 -0.53
CA LEU A 256 -18.98 12.93 -1.27
C LEU A 256 -19.06 13.65 -2.62
N LEU A 257 -20.17 13.48 -3.34
CA LEU A 257 -20.42 14.20 -4.59
C LEU A 257 -20.56 15.71 -4.38
N ALA A 258 -21.26 16.13 -3.31
CA ALA A 258 -21.37 17.54 -2.95
C ALA A 258 -20.02 18.15 -2.58
N LEU A 259 -19.20 17.44 -1.80
CA LEU A 259 -17.82 17.85 -1.49
C LEU A 259 -16.96 17.97 -2.73
N PHE A 260 -17.04 17.01 -3.63
CA PHE A 260 -16.31 17.05 -4.90
C PHE A 260 -16.75 18.23 -5.78
N ALA A 261 -18.06 18.48 -5.89
CA ALA A 261 -18.60 19.61 -6.62
C ALA A 261 -18.15 20.94 -6.00
N LEU A 262 -18.20 21.06 -4.67
CA LEU A 262 -17.76 22.26 -3.95
C LEU A 262 -16.27 22.51 -4.17
N LEU A 263 -15.43 21.47 -4.09
CA LEU A 263 -14.00 21.56 -4.37
C LEU A 263 -13.75 22.02 -5.81
N LYS A 264 -14.46 21.46 -6.78
CA LYS A 264 -14.34 21.82 -8.19
C LYS A 264 -14.77 23.27 -8.46
N LEU A 265 -15.87 23.71 -7.85
CA LEU A 265 -16.37 25.08 -8.01
C LEU A 265 -15.44 26.15 -7.38
N ASN A 266 -14.68 25.79 -6.34
CA ASN A 266 -13.76 26.71 -5.68
C ASN A 266 -12.29 26.48 -6.06
N LEU A 267 -12.05 25.72 -7.11
CA LEU A 267 -10.69 25.28 -7.49
C LEU A 267 -9.76 26.46 -7.74
N ASP A 268 -10.20 27.44 -8.54
CA ASP A 268 -9.39 28.61 -8.88
C ASP A 268 -9.08 29.47 -7.65
N ALA A 269 -10.03 29.61 -6.73
CA ALA A 269 -9.81 30.31 -5.46
C ALA A 269 -8.80 29.57 -4.57
N ILE A 270 -8.85 28.23 -4.53
CA ILE A 270 -7.91 27.42 -3.77
C ILE A 270 -6.50 27.54 -4.36
N VAL A 271 -6.38 27.46 -5.68
CA VAL A 271 -5.10 27.61 -6.38
C VAL A 271 -4.52 28.99 -6.18
N ALA A 272 -5.34 30.04 -6.23
CA ALA A 272 -4.91 31.42 -6.00
C ALA A 272 -4.46 31.68 -4.54
N ALA A 273 -5.13 31.02 -3.57
CA ALA A 273 -4.79 31.16 -2.14
C ALA A 273 -3.47 30.48 -1.75
N ILE A 274 -3.00 29.51 -2.52
CA ILE A 274 -1.81 28.70 -2.19
C ILE A 274 -0.92 28.59 -3.43
N PRO A 275 -0.34 29.70 -3.90
CA PRO A 275 0.49 29.69 -5.10
C PRO A 275 1.79 28.91 -4.89
N GLY A 276 2.25 28.25 -5.95
CA GLY A 276 3.61 27.66 -6.02
C GLY A 276 3.75 26.23 -5.48
N ASN A 277 2.69 25.57 -5.00
CA ASN A 277 2.81 24.19 -4.57
C ASN A 277 2.61 23.19 -5.73
N ARG A 278 3.62 22.34 -5.95
CA ARG A 278 3.62 21.28 -6.97
C ARG A 278 2.40 20.33 -6.92
N THR A 279 1.81 20.16 -5.73
CA THR A 279 0.63 19.30 -5.53
C THR A 279 -0.60 19.86 -6.24
N LEU A 280 -0.70 21.18 -6.39
CA LEU A 280 -1.79 21.84 -7.11
C LEU A 280 -1.74 21.60 -8.63
N GLU A 281 -0.59 21.22 -9.19
CA GLU A 281 -0.48 20.82 -10.59
C GLU A 281 -1.32 19.56 -10.91
N LEU A 282 -1.74 18.77 -9.87
CA LEU A 282 -2.73 17.69 -10.05
C LEU A 282 -4.07 18.20 -10.61
N LEU A 283 -4.38 19.46 -10.35
CA LEU A 283 -5.63 20.09 -10.75
C LEU A 283 -5.55 20.66 -12.17
N ASN A 284 -4.31 20.85 -12.69
CA ASN A 284 -4.07 21.31 -14.06
C ASN A 284 -3.02 20.44 -14.77
N LEU A 285 -3.37 19.17 -15.00
CA LEU A 285 -2.49 18.17 -15.60
C LEU A 285 -2.03 18.54 -17.03
N SER A 286 -2.80 19.38 -17.75
CA SER A 286 -2.50 19.76 -19.13
C SER A 286 -1.24 20.62 -19.27
N GLN A 287 -0.82 21.31 -18.21
CA GLN A 287 0.36 22.19 -18.21
C GLN A 287 1.57 21.57 -17.49
N SER A 288 1.45 20.37 -16.96
CA SER A 288 2.54 19.71 -16.24
C SER A 288 3.50 19.00 -17.20
N SER A 289 4.77 19.42 -17.22
CA SER A 289 5.85 18.77 -17.98
C SER A 289 5.99 17.27 -17.63
N SER A 290 5.79 16.94 -16.36
CA SER A 290 5.82 15.57 -15.86
C SER A 290 4.63 14.72 -16.38
N ALA A 291 3.47 15.32 -16.60
CA ALA A 291 2.32 14.62 -17.19
C ALA A 291 2.55 14.34 -18.69
N SER A 292 3.14 15.30 -19.40
CA SER A 292 3.54 15.17 -20.79
C SER A 292 4.56 14.05 -20.99
N MET A 293 5.61 13.99 -20.16
CA MET A 293 6.61 12.90 -20.20
C MET A 293 5.99 11.53 -19.93
N ARG A 294 5.11 11.40 -18.91
CA ARG A 294 4.41 10.14 -18.64
C ARG A 294 3.53 9.69 -19.79
N HIS A 295 2.90 10.63 -20.48
CA HIS A 295 2.12 10.32 -21.69
C HIS A 295 3.02 9.75 -22.79
N GLN A 296 4.19 10.38 -23.05
CA GLN A 296 5.17 9.87 -24.05
C GLN A 296 5.66 8.46 -23.67
N LEU A 297 6.02 8.23 -22.39
CA LEU A 297 6.43 6.90 -21.90
C LEU A 297 5.30 5.86 -22.05
N THR A 298 4.05 6.26 -21.89
CA THR A 298 2.90 5.38 -22.12
C THR A 298 2.73 5.04 -23.60
N LEU A 299 2.90 6.02 -24.52
CA LEU A 299 2.88 5.76 -25.95
C LEU A 299 4.04 4.85 -26.38
N GLN A 300 5.22 5.05 -25.84
CA GLN A 300 6.35 4.14 -26.04
C GLN A 300 6.05 2.72 -25.55
N ALA A 301 5.42 2.57 -24.36
CA ALA A 301 4.99 1.26 -23.87
C ALA A 301 4.04 0.57 -24.85
N LEU A 302 3.03 1.28 -25.35
CA LEU A 302 2.08 0.73 -26.34
C LEU A 302 2.78 0.30 -27.62
N HIS A 303 3.74 1.08 -28.09
CA HIS A 303 4.54 0.73 -29.26
C HIS A 303 5.39 -0.52 -29.02
N THR A 304 6.09 -0.61 -27.88
CA THR A 304 6.87 -1.81 -27.50
C THR A 304 5.99 -3.04 -27.39
N ILE A 305 4.80 -2.92 -26.78
CA ILE A 305 3.82 -4.02 -26.69
C ILE A 305 3.35 -4.48 -28.07
N ALA A 306 3.12 -3.56 -29.00
CA ALA A 306 2.73 -3.91 -30.37
C ALA A 306 3.81 -4.69 -31.13
N LEU A 307 5.09 -4.40 -30.87
CA LEU A 307 6.22 -5.11 -31.48
C LEU A 307 6.51 -6.45 -30.79
N HIS A 308 6.34 -6.53 -29.47
CA HIS A 308 6.68 -7.70 -28.66
C HIS A 308 5.50 -8.13 -27.76
N PRO A 309 4.33 -8.52 -28.32
CA PRO A 309 3.10 -8.68 -27.55
C PRO A 309 3.10 -9.86 -26.57
N ILE A 310 3.83 -10.93 -26.86
CA ILE A 310 3.78 -12.19 -26.08
C ILE A 310 4.83 -12.17 -24.94
N LEU A 311 6.09 -11.94 -25.28
CA LEU A 311 7.20 -12.02 -24.34
C LEU A 311 7.57 -10.67 -23.72
N GLY A 312 7.09 -9.56 -24.32
CA GLY A 312 7.54 -8.22 -23.94
C GLY A 312 8.97 -7.93 -24.46
N ASP A 313 9.51 -6.82 -23.99
CA ASP A 313 10.89 -6.40 -24.26
C ASP A 313 11.52 -5.94 -22.93
N TYR A 314 12.06 -6.91 -22.19
CA TYR A 314 12.57 -6.73 -20.83
C TYR A 314 13.64 -5.64 -20.76
N ALA A 315 13.48 -4.68 -19.86
CA ALA A 315 14.43 -3.61 -19.58
C ALA A 315 14.75 -2.72 -20.81
N SER A 316 13.80 -2.56 -21.74
CA SER A 316 13.96 -1.78 -22.97
C SER A 316 13.98 -0.26 -22.74
N TYR A 317 13.54 0.22 -21.57
CA TYR A 317 13.62 1.62 -21.21
C TYR A 317 15.03 2.04 -20.81
N PRO A 318 15.46 3.27 -21.11
CA PRO A 318 16.68 3.84 -20.52
C PRO A 318 16.61 3.82 -18.99
N GLY A 319 17.77 3.76 -18.33
CA GLY A 319 17.86 3.74 -16.87
C GLY A 319 17.09 4.90 -16.22
N GLY A 320 16.24 4.58 -15.25
CA GLY A 320 15.38 5.55 -14.55
C GLY A 320 14.06 5.89 -15.26
N LEU A 321 13.86 5.48 -16.51
CA LEU A 321 12.60 5.65 -17.22
C LEU A 321 11.79 4.35 -17.23
N TYR A 322 10.46 4.44 -17.18
CA TYR A 322 9.52 3.33 -17.26
C TYR A 322 8.10 3.83 -17.56
N ALA A 323 7.23 2.95 -18.02
CA ALA A 323 5.82 3.28 -18.11
C ALA A 323 5.24 3.44 -16.70
N HIS A 324 4.77 4.64 -16.36
CA HIS A 324 4.22 4.99 -15.06
C HIS A 324 2.78 4.45 -14.87
N ASN A 325 2.56 3.21 -15.27
CA ASN A 325 1.28 2.51 -15.14
C ASN A 325 1.48 0.99 -15.25
N ILE A 326 0.38 0.25 -15.15
CA ILE A 326 0.38 -1.21 -15.18
C ILE A 326 0.91 -1.81 -16.50
N LEU A 327 0.96 -1.04 -17.60
CA LEU A 327 1.53 -1.51 -18.87
C LEU A 327 3.02 -1.83 -18.75
N SER A 328 3.72 -1.27 -17.76
CA SER A 328 5.10 -1.67 -17.45
C SER A 328 5.25 -3.19 -17.22
N ALA A 329 4.21 -3.86 -16.68
CA ALA A 329 4.21 -5.32 -16.56
C ALA A 329 4.17 -6.02 -17.93
N TRP A 330 3.45 -5.45 -18.90
CA TRP A 330 3.38 -6.04 -20.24
C TRP A 330 4.71 -5.83 -20.99
N VAL A 331 5.29 -4.64 -20.87
CA VAL A 331 6.60 -4.34 -21.47
C VAL A 331 7.67 -5.30 -20.94
N ASP A 332 7.81 -5.42 -19.62
CA ASP A 332 8.92 -6.18 -19.02
C ASP A 332 8.64 -7.69 -18.88
N LEU A 333 7.41 -8.09 -18.65
CA LEU A 333 7.04 -9.50 -18.37
C LEU A 333 6.20 -10.15 -19.47
N GLY A 334 5.87 -9.41 -20.53
CA GLY A 334 5.00 -9.87 -21.61
C GLY A 334 3.55 -10.07 -21.17
N LEU A 335 2.77 -10.63 -22.08
CA LEU A 335 1.33 -10.87 -21.90
C LEU A 335 1.03 -11.74 -20.65
N PHE A 336 1.83 -12.77 -20.42
CA PHE A 336 1.59 -13.71 -19.31
C PHE A 336 1.79 -13.04 -17.96
N GLY A 337 2.88 -12.25 -17.78
CA GLY A 337 3.13 -11.51 -16.55
C GLY A 337 2.09 -10.43 -16.31
N PHE A 338 1.71 -9.70 -17.35
CA PHE A 338 0.64 -8.69 -17.28
C PHE A 338 -0.71 -9.31 -16.90
N ALA A 339 -1.13 -10.40 -17.57
CA ALA A 339 -2.38 -11.08 -17.29
C ALA A 339 -2.40 -11.66 -15.85
N ALA A 340 -1.29 -12.26 -15.41
CA ALA A 340 -1.16 -12.77 -14.05
C ALA A 340 -1.31 -11.64 -13.01
N LEU A 341 -0.65 -10.49 -13.22
CA LEU A 341 -0.77 -9.34 -12.34
C LEU A 341 -2.21 -8.77 -12.33
N LEU A 342 -2.84 -8.65 -13.48
CA LEU A 342 -4.25 -8.22 -13.56
C LEU A 342 -5.17 -9.14 -12.76
N VAL A 343 -5.04 -10.46 -12.94
CA VAL A 343 -5.83 -11.43 -12.19
C VAL A 343 -5.57 -11.33 -10.69
N LEU A 344 -4.29 -11.20 -10.28
CA LEU A 344 -3.90 -11.04 -8.88
C LEU A 344 -4.52 -9.81 -8.21
N LEU A 345 -4.73 -8.72 -8.94
CA LEU A 345 -5.33 -7.50 -8.42
C LEU A 345 -6.86 -7.50 -8.54
N LEU A 346 -7.38 -7.83 -9.72
CA LEU A 346 -8.82 -7.75 -9.98
C LEU A 346 -9.63 -8.81 -9.24
N TYR A 347 -9.14 -10.05 -9.17
CA TYR A 347 -9.86 -11.12 -8.49
C TYR A 347 -10.13 -10.81 -7.01
N PRO A 348 -9.14 -10.40 -6.18
CA PRO A 348 -9.40 -9.96 -4.80
C PRO A 348 -10.36 -8.77 -4.72
N MET A 349 -10.21 -7.78 -5.59
CA MET A 349 -11.08 -6.59 -5.58
C MET A 349 -12.54 -6.96 -5.88
N VAL A 350 -12.78 -7.74 -6.92
CA VAL A 350 -14.13 -8.21 -7.28
C VAL A 350 -14.71 -9.07 -6.16
N GLN A 351 -13.93 -10.01 -5.61
CA GLN A 351 -14.40 -10.86 -4.53
C GLN A 351 -14.77 -10.04 -3.27
N MET A 352 -13.95 -9.07 -2.90
CA MET A 352 -14.22 -8.20 -1.76
C MET A 352 -15.45 -7.31 -2.01
N ALA A 353 -15.59 -6.75 -3.21
CA ALA A 353 -16.77 -5.98 -3.58
C ALA A 353 -18.06 -6.82 -3.50
N LEU A 354 -18.03 -8.05 -4.03
CA LEU A 354 -19.17 -8.98 -3.92
C LEU A 354 -19.50 -9.31 -2.46
N HIS A 355 -18.50 -9.59 -1.62
CA HIS A 355 -18.71 -9.88 -0.20
C HIS A 355 -19.32 -8.71 0.56
N ALA A 356 -18.86 -7.48 0.30
CA ALA A 356 -19.29 -6.31 1.03
C ALA A 356 -20.63 -5.75 0.56
N TYR A 357 -20.84 -5.66 -0.76
CA TYR A 357 -21.94 -4.88 -1.33
C TYR A 357 -23.07 -5.72 -1.92
N VAL A 358 -22.80 -6.96 -2.32
CA VAL A 358 -23.81 -7.86 -2.88
C VAL A 358 -24.27 -8.88 -1.83
N LEU A 359 -23.32 -9.59 -1.20
CA LEU A 359 -23.64 -10.66 -0.25
C LEU A 359 -23.81 -10.14 1.19
N GLY A 360 -23.40 -8.91 1.50
CA GLY A 360 -23.56 -8.28 2.81
C GLY A 360 -22.93 -9.06 3.97
N ARG A 361 -21.81 -9.75 3.72
CA ARG A 361 -21.18 -10.62 4.73
C ARG A 361 -20.71 -9.81 5.94
N ARG A 362 -20.87 -10.37 7.14
CA ARG A 362 -20.49 -9.72 8.41
C ARG A 362 -18.99 -9.47 8.52
N ASP A 363 -18.18 -10.38 8.01
CA ASP A 363 -16.71 -10.31 7.97
C ASP A 363 -16.20 -9.08 7.17
N SER A 364 -16.99 -8.59 6.20
CA SER A 364 -16.64 -7.39 5.44
C SER A 364 -16.68 -6.08 6.26
N ARG A 365 -17.17 -6.11 7.50
CA ARG A 365 -17.19 -4.92 8.39
C ARG A 365 -15.95 -4.80 9.28
N GLY A 366 -15.08 -5.81 9.26
CA GLY A 366 -13.87 -5.85 10.08
C GLY A 366 -12.73 -4.97 9.58
N ALA A 367 -11.80 -4.63 10.47
CA ALA A 367 -10.62 -3.84 10.11
C ALA A 367 -9.69 -4.56 9.10
N ALA A 368 -9.63 -5.91 9.15
CA ALA A 368 -8.85 -6.69 8.19
C ALA A 368 -9.40 -6.52 6.76
N PHE A 369 -10.73 -6.54 6.60
CA PHE A 369 -11.37 -6.23 5.32
C PHE A 369 -11.02 -4.80 4.87
N LEU A 370 -11.25 -3.81 5.75
CA LEU A 370 -11.05 -2.41 5.41
C LEU A 370 -9.59 -2.12 5.02
N LEU A 371 -8.62 -2.74 5.71
CA LEU A 371 -7.21 -2.64 5.36
C LEU A 371 -6.92 -3.22 3.98
N ALA A 372 -7.37 -4.44 3.70
CA ALA A 372 -7.17 -5.09 2.41
C ALA A 372 -7.84 -4.30 1.28
N TRP A 373 -9.08 -3.84 1.50
CA TRP A 373 -9.84 -3.02 0.56
C TRP A 373 -9.15 -1.68 0.24
N SER A 374 -8.66 -1.01 1.28
CA SER A 374 -7.92 0.25 1.16
C SER A 374 -6.61 0.06 0.39
N LEU A 375 -5.82 -0.95 0.73
CA LEU A 375 -4.54 -1.20 0.07
C LEU A 375 -4.73 -1.66 -1.38
N LEU A 376 -5.70 -2.53 -1.67
CA LEU A 376 -6.00 -2.94 -3.05
C LEU A 376 -6.48 -1.76 -3.90
N GLY A 377 -7.41 -0.95 -3.38
CA GLY A 377 -7.91 0.23 -4.09
C GLY A 377 -6.80 1.26 -4.34
N MET A 378 -5.98 1.54 -3.33
CA MET A 378 -4.84 2.45 -3.45
C MET A 378 -3.81 1.94 -4.45
N THR A 379 -3.45 0.66 -4.39
CA THR A 379 -2.50 0.03 -5.32
C THR A 379 -3.02 0.07 -6.75
N ALA A 380 -4.29 -0.25 -6.97
CA ALA A 380 -4.90 -0.17 -8.29
C ALA A 380 -4.88 1.27 -8.85
N LEU A 381 -5.24 2.27 -8.04
CA LEU A 381 -5.16 3.67 -8.43
C LEU A 381 -3.74 4.06 -8.84
N LEU A 382 -2.76 3.74 -8.00
CA LEU A 382 -1.37 4.12 -8.24
C LEU A 382 -0.78 3.41 -9.47
N LEU A 383 -1.12 2.15 -9.70
CA LEU A 383 -0.73 1.41 -10.91
C LEU A 383 -1.41 1.93 -12.19
N CYS A 384 -2.55 2.60 -12.08
CA CYS A 384 -3.17 3.25 -13.23
C CYS A 384 -2.50 4.59 -13.58
N MET A 385 -1.93 5.32 -12.59
CA MET A 385 -1.58 6.73 -12.75
C MET A 385 -0.09 7.07 -12.59
N SER A 386 0.69 6.27 -11.84
CA SER A 386 2.01 6.75 -11.41
C SER A 386 3.05 5.69 -11.04
N HIS A 387 2.67 4.44 -10.82
CA HIS A 387 3.57 3.39 -10.35
C HIS A 387 3.73 2.28 -11.39
N PHE A 388 4.83 1.55 -11.26
CA PHE A 388 5.17 0.42 -12.13
C PHE A 388 4.88 -0.92 -11.43
N PHE A 389 4.92 -1.99 -12.21
CA PHE A 389 4.45 -3.32 -11.81
C PHE A 389 5.22 -4.00 -10.67
N SER A 390 6.44 -3.60 -10.37
CA SER A 390 7.21 -4.15 -9.25
C SER A 390 7.09 -3.31 -7.97
N ASP A 391 6.06 -2.45 -7.88
CA ASP A 391 5.82 -1.64 -6.68
C ASP A 391 5.47 -2.53 -5.48
N MET A 392 6.15 -2.28 -4.36
CA MET A 392 6.00 -3.05 -3.12
C MET A 392 4.59 -3.05 -2.55
N LEU A 393 3.75 -2.07 -2.89
CA LEU A 393 2.35 -1.99 -2.43
C LEU A 393 1.51 -3.16 -2.92
N ILE A 394 1.86 -3.77 -4.05
CA ILE A 394 1.20 -4.99 -4.54
C ILE A 394 1.36 -6.11 -3.51
N GLY A 395 2.58 -6.31 -2.99
CA GLY A 395 2.83 -7.29 -1.94
C GLY A 395 2.04 -6.98 -0.66
N ALA A 396 2.02 -5.71 -0.23
CA ALA A 396 1.25 -5.28 0.93
C ALA A 396 -0.26 -5.54 0.77
N ALA A 397 -0.83 -5.18 -0.39
CA ALA A 397 -2.24 -5.35 -0.69
C ALA A 397 -2.65 -6.84 -0.72
N LEU A 398 -1.87 -7.67 -1.41
CA LEU A 398 -2.12 -9.11 -1.48
C LEU A 398 -1.89 -9.81 -0.14
N GLY A 399 -0.90 -9.39 0.65
CA GLY A 399 -0.67 -9.88 2.00
C GLY A 399 -1.84 -9.54 2.95
N ALA A 400 -2.35 -8.31 2.89
CA ALA A 400 -3.51 -7.89 3.67
C ALA A 400 -4.79 -8.67 3.26
N TYR A 401 -4.98 -8.88 1.95
CA TYR A 401 -6.07 -9.71 1.44
C TYR A 401 -5.96 -11.17 1.91
N ALA A 402 -4.76 -11.75 1.82
CA ALA A 402 -4.50 -13.11 2.28
C ALA A 402 -4.78 -13.26 3.79
N ARG A 403 -4.44 -12.24 4.59
CA ARG A 403 -4.78 -12.17 6.01
C ARG A 403 -6.30 -12.12 6.22
N TYR A 404 -7.01 -11.24 5.51
CA TYR A 404 -8.47 -11.15 5.58
C TYR A 404 -9.12 -12.52 5.31
N ARG A 405 -8.65 -13.24 4.28
CA ARG A 405 -9.18 -14.57 3.93
C ARG A 405 -8.84 -15.66 4.94
N SER A 406 -7.71 -15.55 5.63
CA SER A 406 -7.24 -16.56 6.59
C SER A 406 -7.77 -16.36 8.02
N GLY A 407 -8.11 -15.12 8.39
CA GLY A 407 -8.44 -14.75 9.77
C GLY A 407 -9.90 -14.87 10.15
N ASP A 408 -10.79 -14.88 9.18
CA ASP A 408 -12.23 -14.70 9.42
C ASP A 408 -13.04 -16.00 9.43
N GLY A 409 -12.39 -17.15 9.45
CA GLY A 409 -13.04 -18.43 9.70
C GLY A 409 -13.31 -18.71 11.18
N HIS A 410 -12.83 -17.89 12.12
CA HIS A 410 -12.86 -18.18 13.55
C HIS A 410 -13.07 -16.94 14.45
N ALA A 411 -13.92 -16.00 14.04
CA ALA A 411 -14.40 -14.95 14.94
C ALA A 411 -15.92 -15.04 15.12
#